data_1bc4da929436b1557e45e5193bd5406e
#
_entry.id   1bc4da929436b1557e45e5193bd5406e
#
_cell.length_a   1.000
_cell.length_b   1.000
_cell.length_c   1.000
_cell.angle_alpha   90.00
_cell.angle_beta   90.00
_cell.angle_gamma   90.00
#
_symmetry.space_group_name_H-M   'P 1'
#
loop_
_entity.id
_entity.type
_entity.pdbx_description
1 polymer ?
#
loop_
_entity_poly.entity_id
_entity_poly.type
_entity_poly.pdbx_seq_one_letter_code
_entity_poly.pdbx_strand_id
1 'polypeptide(L)'
;MELQGDAFPATRYSVISAARSGNPAERSQAIDALTTFYWKPVYKYVRLRWSLDGEDARDFTQDFFLRLIEKDFLESYDPAKGRLRTFLRTCVDRLFFNQSRDAHRLKRGGGLAQQALNFDEAEREFAQMIQQPGSSPGSPEDYFEREWVRTLFALAVEQLRMHCESAG
;
A
#
# COMPACT_ATOMS: atom_id res chain seq x y z
N MET A 1 -22.40 -3.14 28.99
CA MET A 1 -21.04 -2.55 28.80
C MET A 1 -20.52 -3.10 27.49
N GLU A 2 -20.87 -2.43 26.40
CA GLU A 2 -20.44 -2.81 25.07
C GLU A 2 -18.99 -2.38 24.91
N LEU A 3 -18.10 -3.36 24.88
CA LEU A 3 -16.77 -3.19 24.37
C LEU A 3 -16.90 -2.89 22.87
N GLN A 4 -16.96 -1.61 22.52
CA GLN A 4 -16.64 -1.18 21.17
C GLN A 4 -15.17 -1.54 20.94
N GLY A 5 -14.95 -2.77 20.53
CA GLY A 5 -13.69 -3.21 20.01
C GLY A 5 -13.43 -2.42 18.74
N ASP A 6 -12.61 -1.39 18.82
CA ASP A 6 -11.87 -0.86 17.68
C ASP A 6 -10.99 -2.00 17.18
N ALA A 7 -11.65 -2.85 16.44
CA ALA A 7 -11.02 -3.97 15.83
C ALA A 7 -10.02 -3.44 14.82
N PHE A 8 -8.84 -4.06 14.80
CA PHE A 8 -7.81 -3.96 13.78
C PHE A 8 -8.34 -3.41 12.47
N PRO A 9 -7.66 -2.44 11.89
CA PRO A 9 -7.95 -1.99 10.55
C PRO A 9 -7.57 -3.10 9.56
N ALA A 10 -8.21 -4.25 9.76
CA ALA A 10 -8.25 -5.23 8.70
C ALA A 10 -8.79 -4.50 7.49
N THR A 11 -8.41 -4.93 6.35
CA THR A 11 -9.04 -4.63 5.08
C THR A 11 -10.51 -5.00 5.20
N ARG A 12 -11.24 -4.21 5.98
CA ARG A 12 -12.65 -4.45 6.21
C ARG A 12 -13.38 -4.04 4.95
N TYR A 13 -14.36 -4.80 4.61
CA TYR A 13 -15.35 -4.43 3.61
C TYR A 13 -15.84 -2.97 3.80
N SER A 14 -15.90 -2.48 5.05
CA SER A 14 -16.21 -1.10 5.39
C SER A 14 -15.26 -0.06 4.78
N VAL A 15 -13.93 -0.31 4.76
CA VAL A 15 -12.96 0.62 4.15
C VAL A 15 -13.13 0.64 2.63
N ILE A 16 -13.39 -0.50 2.02
CA ILE A 16 -13.63 -0.59 0.59
C ILE A 16 -14.95 0.08 0.23
N SER A 17 -16.00 -0.16 1.03
CA SER A 17 -17.30 0.49 0.86
C SER A 17 -17.18 2.01 1.01
N ALA A 18 -16.43 2.50 2.00
CA ALA A 18 -16.16 3.92 2.18
C ALA A 18 -15.33 4.51 1.03
N ALA A 19 -14.36 3.76 0.50
CA ALA A 19 -13.57 4.19 -0.65
C ALA A 19 -14.41 4.29 -1.95
N ARG A 20 -15.55 3.60 -1.99
CA ARG A 20 -16.54 3.69 -3.08
C ARG A 20 -17.67 4.69 -2.79
N SER A 21 -17.66 5.32 -1.62
CA SER A 21 -18.71 6.26 -1.22
C SER A 21 -18.76 7.46 -2.16
N GLY A 22 -19.96 7.93 -2.43
CA GLY A 22 -20.18 9.22 -3.09
C GLY A 22 -19.83 10.43 -2.22
N ASN A 23 -19.54 10.21 -0.93
CA ASN A 23 -19.09 11.26 -0.01
C ASN A 23 -17.57 11.45 -0.14
N PRO A 24 -17.09 12.62 -0.60
CA PRO A 24 -15.66 12.86 -0.83
C PRO A 24 -14.80 12.72 0.44
N ALA A 25 -15.32 13.08 1.61
CA ALA A 25 -14.59 13.00 2.86
C ALA A 25 -14.38 11.55 3.31
N GLU A 26 -15.42 10.71 3.24
CA GLU A 26 -15.32 9.29 3.55
C GLU A 26 -14.41 8.56 2.58
N ARG A 27 -14.52 8.88 1.30
CA ARG A 27 -13.64 8.32 0.26
C ARG A 27 -12.18 8.67 0.51
N SER A 28 -11.87 9.92 0.80
CA SER A 28 -10.51 10.36 1.11
C SER A 28 -9.93 9.63 2.31
N GLN A 29 -10.66 9.53 3.42
CA GLN A 29 -10.21 8.83 4.61
C GLN A 29 -9.95 7.33 4.35
N ALA A 30 -10.82 6.69 3.59
CA ALA A 30 -10.65 5.28 3.24
C ALA A 30 -9.43 5.05 2.35
N ILE A 31 -9.15 5.93 1.42
CA ILE A 31 -7.97 5.85 0.54
C ILE A 31 -6.70 6.15 1.31
N ASP A 32 -6.71 7.11 2.23
CA ASP A 32 -5.58 7.39 3.13
C ASP A 32 -5.26 6.16 3.99
N ALA A 33 -6.27 5.48 4.51
CA ALA A 33 -6.09 4.23 5.24
C ALA A 33 -5.49 3.13 4.36
N LEU A 34 -6.01 2.93 3.14
CA LEU A 34 -5.45 1.96 2.19
C LEU A 34 -4.00 2.29 1.83
N THR A 35 -3.70 3.56 1.58
CA THR A 35 -2.33 4.01 1.30
C THR A 35 -1.41 3.66 2.47
N THR A 36 -1.81 3.96 3.70
CA THR A 36 -1.03 3.66 4.91
C THR A 36 -0.66 2.17 5.00
N PHE A 37 -1.60 1.27 4.69
CA PHE A 37 -1.37 -0.17 4.79
C PHE A 37 -0.60 -0.78 3.62
N TYR A 38 -0.66 -0.16 2.45
CA TYR A 38 -0.19 -0.80 1.22
C TYR A 38 0.98 -0.11 0.53
N TRP A 39 1.29 1.16 0.84
CA TRP A 39 2.35 1.87 0.12
C TRP A 39 3.72 1.22 0.27
N LYS A 40 4.10 0.82 1.49
CA LYS A 40 5.40 0.17 1.76
C LYS A 40 5.50 -1.21 1.11
N PRO A 41 4.50 -2.12 1.26
CA PRO A 41 4.44 -3.35 0.49
C PRO A 41 4.51 -3.16 -1.03
N VAL A 42 3.79 -2.19 -1.59
CA VAL A 42 3.82 -1.89 -3.04
C VAL A 42 5.21 -1.41 -3.45
N TYR A 43 5.79 -0.43 -2.74
CA TYR A 43 7.12 0.08 -3.03
C TYR A 43 8.16 -1.04 -3.09
N LYS A 44 8.25 -1.86 -2.04
CA LYS A 44 9.22 -2.95 -1.96
C LYS A 44 8.95 -4.06 -2.99
N TYR A 45 7.68 -4.30 -3.30
CA TYR A 45 7.29 -5.26 -4.33
C TYR A 45 7.82 -4.85 -5.71
N VAL A 46 7.62 -3.60 -6.11
CA VAL A 46 8.07 -3.12 -7.41
C VAL A 46 9.59 -3.05 -7.49
N ARG A 47 10.28 -2.73 -6.37
CA ARG A 47 11.73 -2.82 -6.25
C ARG A 47 12.24 -4.23 -6.56
N LEU A 48 11.60 -5.24 -5.96
CA LEU A 48 12.02 -6.63 -6.11
C LEU A 48 11.58 -7.22 -7.46
N ARG A 49 10.34 -6.97 -7.87
CA ARG A 49 9.71 -7.61 -9.04
C ARG A 49 10.36 -7.21 -10.35
N TRP A 50 10.66 -5.92 -10.50
CA TRP A 50 11.18 -5.35 -11.75
C TRP A 50 12.54 -4.70 -11.60
N SER A 51 13.19 -4.85 -10.45
CA SER A 51 14.51 -4.28 -10.16
C SER A 51 14.59 -2.78 -10.45
N LEU A 52 13.47 -2.06 -10.20
CA LEU A 52 13.46 -0.61 -10.30
C LEU A 52 14.45 -0.02 -9.29
N ASP A 53 15.09 1.08 -9.62
CA ASP A 53 15.84 1.83 -8.62
C ASP A 53 14.89 2.53 -7.62
N GLY A 54 15.46 3.16 -6.57
CA GLY A 54 14.67 3.77 -5.52
C GLY A 54 13.82 4.94 -5.99
N GLU A 55 14.29 5.71 -6.96
CA GLU A 55 13.58 6.86 -7.53
C GLU A 55 12.41 6.41 -8.40
N ASP A 56 12.66 5.52 -9.32
CA ASP A 56 11.62 4.98 -10.22
C ASP A 56 10.54 4.22 -9.43
N ALA A 57 10.92 3.47 -8.39
CA ALA A 57 9.96 2.77 -7.54
C ALA A 57 9.10 3.74 -6.70
N ARG A 58 9.70 4.85 -6.23
CA ARG A 58 8.98 5.93 -5.55
C ARG A 58 7.94 6.57 -6.47
N ASP A 59 8.37 6.98 -7.65
CA ASP A 59 7.50 7.61 -8.63
C ASP A 59 6.36 6.68 -9.04
N PHE A 60 6.67 5.41 -9.31
CA PHE A 60 5.66 4.41 -9.63
C PHE A 60 4.65 4.21 -8.50
N THR A 61 5.12 4.10 -7.25
CA THR A 61 4.25 3.90 -6.09
C THR A 61 3.31 5.08 -5.90
N GLN A 62 3.81 6.30 -6.03
CA GLN A 62 2.98 7.51 -5.95
C GLN A 62 1.94 7.56 -7.07
N ASP A 63 2.34 7.27 -8.31
CA ASP A 63 1.40 7.23 -9.45
C ASP A 63 0.32 6.16 -9.29
N PHE A 64 0.68 4.99 -8.74
CA PHE A 64 -0.27 3.93 -8.44
C PHE A 64 -1.38 4.39 -7.47
N PHE A 65 -1.00 4.99 -6.34
CA PHE A 65 -1.99 5.46 -5.36
C PHE A 65 -2.77 6.68 -5.86
N LEU A 66 -2.17 7.56 -6.64
CA LEU A 66 -2.88 8.65 -7.29
C LEU A 66 -3.98 8.12 -8.22
N ARG A 67 -3.66 7.11 -9.03
CA ARG A 67 -4.65 6.46 -9.91
C ARG A 67 -5.71 5.68 -9.15
N LEU A 68 -5.37 5.12 -7.99
CA LEU A 68 -6.33 4.48 -7.11
C LEU A 68 -7.40 5.48 -6.63
N ILE A 69 -6.98 6.75 -6.41
CA ILE A 69 -7.86 7.85 -6.01
C ILE A 69 -8.70 8.36 -7.19
N GLU A 70 -8.06 8.61 -8.34
CA GLU A 70 -8.68 9.25 -9.50
C GLU A 70 -9.59 8.31 -10.30
N LYS A 71 -9.27 7.02 -10.33
CA LYS A 71 -9.99 6.02 -11.10
C LYS A 71 -10.70 5.06 -10.17
N ASP A 72 -11.89 4.66 -10.56
CA ASP A 72 -12.71 3.71 -9.81
C ASP A 72 -12.14 2.28 -9.84
N PHE A 73 -10.81 2.15 -9.62
CA PHE A 73 -10.13 0.85 -9.57
C PHE A 73 -10.79 -0.09 -8.56
N LEU A 74 -11.17 0.46 -7.41
CA LEU A 74 -11.79 -0.31 -6.35
C LEU A 74 -13.22 -0.75 -6.69
N GLU A 75 -13.88 -0.12 -7.66
CA GLU A 75 -15.22 -0.56 -8.09
C GLU A 75 -15.19 -1.96 -8.72
N SER A 76 -14.10 -2.31 -9.36
CA SER A 76 -13.92 -3.63 -9.96
C SER A 76 -13.50 -4.73 -8.97
N TYR A 77 -13.22 -4.38 -7.71
CA TYR A 77 -12.90 -5.36 -6.69
C TYR A 77 -14.16 -6.10 -6.21
N ASP A 78 -14.09 -7.41 -6.21
CA ASP A 78 -15.14 -8.30 -5.72
C ASP A 78 -14.58 -9.18 -4.58
N PRO A 79 -15.04 -9.00 -3.33
CA PRO A 79 -14.59 -9.80 -2.19
C PRO A 79 -14.83 -11.30 -2.35
N ALA A 80 -15.84 -11.70 -3.15
CA ALA A 80 -16.13 -13.11 -3.42
C ALA A 80 -15.08 -13.76 -4.32
N LYS A 81 -14.33 -12.97 -5.10
CA LYS A 81 -13.31 -13.44 -6.04
C LYS A 81 -11.90 -13.51 -5.44
N GLY A 82 -11.68 -12.88 -4.28
CA GLY A 82 -10.37 -12.92 -3.65
C GLY A 82 -10.10 -11.80 -2.67
N ARG A 83 -8.90 -11.84 -2.09
CA ARG A 83 -8.44 -10.87 -1.09
C ARG A 83 -8.08 -9.54 -1.75
N LEU A 84 -8.36 -8.43 -1.07
CA LEU A 84 -8.01 -7.08 -1.57
C LEU A 84 -6.52 -6.94 -1.90
N ARG A 85 -5.63 -7.46 -1.05
CA ARG A 85 -4.19 -7.38 -1.29
C ARG A 85 -3.74 -8.07 -2.58
N THR A 86 -4.35 -9.21 -2.91
CA THR A 86 -4.11 -9.91 -4.20
C THR A 86 -4.63 -9.07 -5.37
N PHE A 87 -5.80 -8.47 -5.21
CA PHE A 87 -6.37 -7.57 -6.20
C PHE A 87 -5.49 -6.35 -6.44
N LEU A 88 -5.04 -5.67 -5.37
CA LEU A 88 -4.16 -4.50 -5.47
C LEU A 88 -2.83 -4.84 -6.15
N ARG A 89 -2.21 -5.98 -5.79
CA ARG A 89 -1.00 -6.45 -6.47
C ARG A 89 -1.25 -6.67 -7.97
N THR A 90 -2.36 -7.27 -8.34
CA THR A 90 -2.73 -7.43 -9.76
C THR A 90 -2.91 -6.09 -10.46
N CYS A 91 -3.45 -5.08 -9.77
CA CYS A 91 -3.56 -3.72 -10.30
C CYS A 91 -2.18 -3.07 -10.50
N VAL A 92 -1.24 -3.29 -9.57
CA VAL A 92 0.16 -2.86 -9.69
C VAL A 92 0.81 -3.48 -10.94
N ASP A 93 0.68 -4.79 -11.12
CA ASP A 93 1.23 -5.48 -12.29
C ASP A 93 0.64 -4.94 -13.60
N ARG A 94 -0.65 -4.77 -13.66
CA ARG A 94 -1.33 -4.21 -14.84
C ARG A 94 -0.88 -2.77 -15.15
N LEU A 95 -0.73 -1.95 -14.11
CA LEU A 95 -0.26 -0.58 -14.29
C LEU A 95 1.16 -0.57 -14.85
N PHE A 96 2.06 -1.38 -14.30
CA PHE A 96 3.44 -1.49 -14.76
C PHE A 96 3.51 -1.88 -16.24
N PHE A 97 2.79 -2.94 -16.64
CA PHE A 97 2.78 -3.38 -18.03
C PHE A 97 2.16 -2.35 -18.98
N ASN A 98 1.16 -1.61 -18.56
CA ASN A 98 0.58 -0.54 -19.36
C ASN A 98 1.51 0.65 -19.50
N GLN A 99 2.22 1.05 -18.45
CA GLN A 99 3.21 2.13 -18.50
C GLN A 99 4.42 1.77 -19.38
N SER A 100 4.88 0.52 -19.35
CA SER A 100 5.98 0.06 -20.18
C SER A 100 5.63 0.06 -21.68
N ARG A 101 4.34 -0.06 -22.01
CA ARG A 101 3.85 0.09 -23.41
C ARG A 101 3.74 1.55 -23.82
N ASP A 102 3.42 2.43 -22.87
CA ASP A 102 3.22 3.87 -23.08
C ASP A 102 4.49 4.68 -22.74
N ALA A 103 5.70 4.11 -22.90
CA ALA A 103 7.00 4.67 -22.49
C ALA A 103 7.31 6.10 -22.99
N HIS A 104 6.36 6.76 -23.65
CA HIS A 104 6.43 8.15 -24.11
C HIS A 104 5.50 9.12 -23.38
N ARG A 105 4.80 8.70 -22.33
CA ARG A 105 3.92 9.59 -21.55
C ARG A 105 4.64 10.14 -20.33
N LEU A 106 5.22 11.32 -20.54
CA LEU A 106 5.46 12.43 -19.60
C LEU A 106 5.27 12.11 -18.10
N LYS A 107 6.40 12.14 -17.37
CA LYS A 107 6.48 12.36 -15.92
C LYS A 107 5.53 13.51 -15.52
N ARG A 108 4.35 13.19 -15.06
CA ARG A 108 3.51 14.14 -14.34
C ARG A 108 3.74 13.90 -12.86
N GLY A 109 4.55 14.75 -12.25
CA GLY A 109 4.63 14.88 -10.81
C GLY A 109 3.28 15.35 -10.26
N GLY A 110 2.42 14.39 -9.92
CA GLY A 110 1.21 14.61 -9.16
C GLY A 110 1.50 14.22 -7.72
N GLY A 111 1.71 15.20 -6.83
CA GLY A 111 1.97 14.92 -5.43
C GLY A 111 0.76 14.26 -4.78
N LEU A 112 0.98 13.13 -4.11
CA LEU A 112 0.17 12.72 -2.98
C LEU A 112 0.49 13.73 -1.85
N ALA A 113 -0.22 14.86 -1.84
CA ALA A 113 0.14 16.05 -1.05
C ALA A 113 -0.17 15.90 0.45
N GLN A 114 -0.66 14.76 0.94
CA GLN A 114 -1.19 14.67 2.30
C GLN A 114 -0.57 13.60 3.20
N GLN A 115 0.17 12.64 2.68
CA GLN A 115 0.93 11.70 3.53
C GLN A 115 2.41 11.76 3.18
N ALA A 116 3.23 12.17 4.14
CA ALA A 116 4.68 12.08 4.04
C ALA A 116 5.09 10.60 4.12
N LEU A 117 5.14 9.92 2.96
CA LEU A 117 5.60 8.54 2.88
C LEU A 117 7.12 8.51 3.07
N ASN A 118 7.59 7.77 4.08
CA ASN A 118 9.01 7.68 4.39
C ASN A 118 9.72 6.65 3.49
N PHE A 119 9.89 7.01 2.22
CA PHE A 119 10.55 6.15 1.24
C PHE A 119 12.00 5.84 1.59
N ASP A 120 12.71 6.74 2.25
CA ASP A 120 14.12 6.54 2.64
C ASP A 120 14.24 5.44 3.70
N GLU A 121 13.28 5.34 4.60
CA GLU A 121 13.20 4.23 5.56
C GLU A 121 12.89 2.91 4.85
N ALA A 122 11.89 2.90 3.97
CA ALA A 122 11.53 1.72 3.20
C ALA A 122 12.70 1.21 2.35
N GLU A 123 13.49 2.10 1.75
CA GLU A 123 14.68 1.75 0.98
C GLU A 123 15.78 1.16 1.86
N ARG A 124 16.02 1.73 3.03
CA ARG A 124 16.99 1.16 3.99
C ARG A 124 16.59 -0.25 4.43
N GLU A 125 15.33 -0.46 4.76
CA GLU A 125 14.81 -1.79 5.13
C GLU A 125 14.96 -2.78 3.97
N PHE A 126 14.66 -2.35 2.74
CA PHE A 126 14.80 -3.16 1.55
C PHE A 126 16.28 -3.54 1.30
N ALA A 127 17.18 -2.57 1.35
CA ALA A 127 18.61 -2.80 1.16
C ALA A 127 19.19 -3.75 2.23
N GLN A 128 18.79 -3.61 3.48
CA GLN A 128 19.20 -4.52 4.56
C GLN A 128 18.73 -5.96 4.29
N MET A 129 17.49 -6.13 3.82
CA MET A 129 16.95 -7.44 3.48
C MET A 129 17.75 -8.11 2.36
N ILE A 130 18.06 -7.37 1.30
CA ILE A 130 18.84 -7.90 0.15
C ILE A 130 20.26 -8.26 0.56
N GLN A 131 20.88 -7.53 1.48
CA GLN A 131 22.26 -7.73 1.92
C GLN A 131 22.43 -8.84 2.97
N GLN A 132 21.37 -9.34 3.57
CA GLN A 132 21.47 -10.40 4.58
C GLN A 132 21.92 -11.72 3.96
N PRO A 133 23.07 -12.27 4.40
CA PRO A 133 23.55 -13.57 3.90
C PRO A 133 22.52 -14.68 4.18
N GLY A 134 22.16 -15.44 3.16
CA GLY A 134 21.23 -16.56 3.29
C GLY A 134 19.74 -16.17 3.31
N SER A 135 19.39 -14.88 3.26
CA SER A 135 18.01 -14.47 3.08
C SER A 135 17.66 -14.48 1.59
N SER A 136 16.88 -15.48 1.19
CA SER A 136 16.18 -15.39 -0.10
C SER A 136 14.88 -14.63 0.11
N PRO A 137 14.60 -13.58 -0.66
CA PRO A 137 13.32 -12.88 -0.57
C PRO A 137 12.13 -13.78 -0.95
N GLY A 138 12.40 -14.96 -1.55
CA GLY A 138 11.38 -15.81 -2.13
C GLY A 138 10.82 -15.21 -3.41
N SER A 139 9.61 -15.63 -3.79
CA SER A 139 8.92 -14.97 -4.89
C SER A 139 8.54 -13.54 -4.54
N PRO A 140 8.47 -12.62 -5.51
CA PRO A 140 7.98 -11.27 -5.27
C PRO A 140 6.59 -11.24 -4.61
N GLU A 141 5.75 -12.19 -4.95
CA GLU A 141 4.40 -12.38 -4.42
C GLU A 141 4.43 -12.73 -2.93
N ASP A 142 5.26 -13.70 -2.53
CA ASP A 142 5.44 -14.09 -1.13
C ASP A 142 6.07 -12.95 -0.33
N TYR A 143 6.97 -12.22 -0.94
CA TYR A 143 7.59 -11.05 -0.32
C TYR A 143 6.56 -9.96 -0.05
N PHE A 144 5.68 -9.66 -1.00
CA PHE A 144 4.59 -8.70 -0.83
C PHE A 144 3.67 -9.09 0.35
N GLU A 145 3.27 -10.36 0.44
CA GLU A 145 2.43 -10.86 1.53
C GLU A 145 3.11 -10.69 2.90
N ARG A 146 4.40 -11.00 3.00
CA ARG A 146 5.17 -10.82 4.24
C ARG A 146 5.31 -9.35 4.64
N GLU A 147 5.59 -8.49 3.69
CA GLU A 147 5.71 -7.05 3.94
C GLU A 147 4.38 -6.44 4.36
N TRP A 148 3.28 -6.89 3.77
CA TRP A 148 1.95 -6.48 4.21
C TRP A 148 1.69 -6.88 5.67
N VAL A 149 2.00 -8.11 6.06
CA VAL A 149 1.87 -8.57 7.46
C VAL A 149 2.76 -7.76 8.40
N ARG A 150 4.01 -7.47 8.03
CA ARG A 150 4.92 -6.63 8.83
C ARG A 150 4.37 -5.22 9.02
N THR A 151 3.89 -4.60 7.95
CA THR A 151 3.30 -3.27 8.00
C THR A 151 2.08 -3.25 8.91
N LEU A 152 1.19 -4.23 8.78
CA LEU A 152 0.01 -4.37 9.62
C LEU A 152 0.39 -4.49 11.11
N PHE A 153 1.37 -5.33 11.42
CA PHE A 153 1.84 -5.54 12.78
C PHE A 153 2.49 -4.28 13.37
N ALA A 154 3.34 -3.59 12.61
CA ALA A 154 3.98 -2.35 13.03
C ALA A 154 2.94 -1.25 13.33
N LEU A 155 1.93 -1.11 12.49
CA LEU A 155 0.85 -0.14 12.71
C LEU A 155 0.00 -0.50 13.93
N ALA A 156 -0.27 -1.78 14.17
CA ALA A 156 -1.00 -2.23 15.36
C ALA A 156 -0.23 -1.95 16.66
N VAL A 157 1.07 -2.20 16.67
CA VAL A 157 1.94 -1.89 17.82
C VAL A 157 1.97 -0.37 18.09
N GLU A 158 2.09 0.44 17.05
CA GLU A 158 2.09 1.89 17.19
C GLU A 158 0.75 2.43 17.72
N GLN A 159 -0.36 1.90 17.27
CA GLN A 159 -1.68 2.25 17.82
C GLN A 159 -1.83 1.87 19.30
N LEU A 160 -1.35 0.70 19.69
CA LEU A 160 -1.34 0.28 21.09
C LEU A 160 -0.49 1.22 21.95
N ARG A 161 0.69 1.61 21.45
CA ARG A 161 1.58 2.54 22.14
C ARG A 161 0.88 3.88 22.39
N MET A 162 0.28 4.47 21.35
CA MET A 162 -0.45 5.74 21.46
C MET A 162 -1.64 5.63 22.41
N HIS A 163 -2.36 4.50 22.39
CA HIS A 163 -3.48 4.28 23.29
C HIS A 163 -3.01 4.20 24.77
N CYS A 164 -1.93 3.49 25.06
CA CYS A 164 -1.37 3.41 26.40
C CYS A 164 -0.86 4.78 26.90
N GLU A 165 -0.21 5.56 26.05
CA GLU A 165 0.26 6.91 26.38
C GLU A 165 -0.89 7.90 26.65
N SER A 166 -2.03 7.74 25.98
CA SER A 166 -3.21 8.60 26.16
C SER A 166 -4.07 8.22 27.38
N ALA A 167 -3.90 7.00 27.90
CA ALA A 167 -4.68 6.46 29.03
C ALA A 167 -3.97 6.64 30.41
N GLY A 168 -2.71 7.12 30.43
CA GLY A 168 -1.92 7.39 31.64
C GLY A 168 -1.80 8.86 31.95
#